data_c406be7873c4dac0b95af9fce6455ea0
#
_entry.id   c406be7873c4dac0b95af9fce6455ea0
#
_cell.length_a   1.000
_cell.length_b   1.000
_cell.length_c   1.000
_cell.angle_alpha   90.00
_cell.angle_beta   90.00
_cell.angle_gamma   90.00
#
_symmetry.space_group_name_H-M   'P 1'
#
loop_
_entity.id
_entity.type
_entity.pdbx_description
1 polymer ?
#
loop_
_entity_poly.entity_id
_entity_poly.type
_entity_poly.pdbx_seq_one_letter_code
_entity_poly.pdbx_strand_id
1 'polypeptide(L)'
;MTITELLSRCKLAMRITTNAYDDEITGYINSALLDLGIAGVEYNEIDELVAKAVTTYVRFSFGSPSDFDKLKASYDEQKAQLQTATGYTDWGGQ
;
A
#
# COMPACT_ATOMS: atom_id res chain seq x y z
N MET A 1 -2.19 -4.47 -11.61
CA MET A 1 -3.31 -3.92 -10.82
C MET A 1 -3.23 -2.41 -10.84
N THR A 2 -4.36 -1.75 -10.99
CA THR A 2 -4.41 -0.29 -11.10
C THR A 2 -4.61 0.37 -9.75
N ILE A 3 -4.43 1.70 -9.69
CA ILE A 3 -4.72 2.49 -8.49
C ILE A 3 -6.20 2.34 -8.10
N THR A 4 -7.11 2.30 -9.09
CA THR A 4 -8.53 2.13 -8.83
C THR A 4 -8.81 0.78 -8.15
N GLU A 5 -8.13 -0.26 -8.58
CA GLU A 5 -8.27 -1.58 -7.96
C GLU A 5 -7.70 -1.59 -6.54
N LEU A 6 -6.57 -0.91 -6.32
CA LEU A 6 -6.01 -0.77 -4.98
C LEU A 6 -6.95 -0.02 -4.06
N LEU A 7 -7.56 1.06 -4.56
CA LEU A 7 -8.54 1.81 -3.78
C LEU A 7 -9.69 0.92 -3.33
N SER A 8 -10.23 0.13 -4.26
CA SER A 8 -11.32 -0.81 -3.95
C SER A 8 -10.90 -1.82 -2.89
N ARG A 9 -9.69 -2.35 -3.00
CA ARG A 9 -9.18 -3.32 -2.02
C ARG A 9 -9.01 -2.70 -0.64
N CYS A 10 -8.47 -1.48 -0.58
CA CYS A 10 -8.30 -0.79 0.69
C CYS A 10 -9.64 -0.50 1.36
N LYS A 11 -10.62 -0.04 0.57
CA LYS A 11 -11.95 0.23 1.09
C LYS A 11 -12.59 -1.05 1.63
N LEU A 12 -12.46 -2.15 0.90
CA LEU A 12 -12.99 -3.43 1.33
C LEU A 12 -12.33 -3.89 2.63
N ALA A 13 -11.01 -3.77 2.73
CA ALA A 13 -10.27 -4.16 3.92
C ALA A 13 -10.67 -3.36 5.15
N MET A 14 -11.02 -2.08 4.96
CA MET A 14 -11.44 -1.19 6.04
C MET A 14 -12.96 -1.12 6.20
N ARG A 15 -13.69 -1.87 5.39
CA ARG A 15 -15.15 -1.93 5.39
C ARG A 15 -15.79 -0.56 5.14
N ILE A 16 -15.19 0.21 4.25
CA ILE A 16 -15.68 1.52 3.85
C ILE A 16 -16.55 1.36 2.59
N THR A 17 -17.78 1.81 2.64
CA THR A 17 -18.72 1.70 1.52
C THR A 17 -19.03 3.04 0.85
N THR A 18 -18.67 4.15 1.50
CA THR A 18 -18.88 5.49 0.94
C THR A 18 -17.72 5.91 0.07
N ASN A 19 -17.97 6.85 -0.83
CA ASN A 19 -16.92 7.45 -1.65
C ASN A 19 -16.34 8.73 -1.03
N ALA A 20 -16.79 9.08 0.16
CA ALA A 20 -16.40 10.33 0.81
C ALA A 20 -14.89 10.41 1.10
N TYR A 21 -14.23 9.29 1.27
CA TYR A 21 -12.81 9.23 1.62
C TYR A 21 -11.90 8.79 0.47
N ASP A 22 -12.44 8.68 -0.74
CA ASP A 22 -11.68 8.14 -1.87
C ASP A 22 -10.40 8.92 -2.15
N ASP A 23 -10.47 10.25 -2.12
CA ASP A 23 -9.29 11.09 -2.38
C ASP A 23 -8.24 10.94 -1.29
N GLU A 24 -8.68 10.88 -0.04
CA GLU A 24 -7.77 10.69 1.08
C GLU A 24 -7.07 9.33 1.00
N ILE A 25 -7.83 8.29 0.74
CA ILE A 25 -7.29 6.92 0.64
C ILE A 25 -6.33 6.83 -0.55
N THR A 26 -6.68 7.43 -1.67
CA THR A 26 -5.81 7.45 -2.85
C THR A 26 -4.49 8.14 -2.53
N GLY A 27 -4.52 9.21 -1.73
CA GLY A 27 -3.32 9.87 -1.27
C GLY A 27 -2.42 8.95 -0.46
N TYR A 28 -3.00 8.16 0.43
CA TYR A 28 -2.23 7.17 1.19
C TYR A 28 -1.66 6.07 0.30
N ILE A 29 -2.41 5.63 -0.70
CA ILE A 29 -1.92 4.64 -1.66
C ILE A 29 -0.67 5.18 -2.37
N ASN A 30 -0.74 6.41 -2.85
CA ASN A 30 0.40 7.04 -3.53
C ASN A 30 1.60 7.18 -2.60
N SER A 31 1.35 7.53 -1.33
CA SER A 31 2.42 7.62 -0.34
C SER A 31 3.07 6.27 -0.09
N ALA A 32 2.27 5.21 -0.04
CA ALA A 32 2.80 3.85 0.14
C ALA A 32 3.68 3.45 -1.04
N LEU A 33 3.24 3.74 -2.26
CA LEU A 33 4.03 3.41 -3.46
C LEU A 33 5.35 4.16 -3.46
N LEU A 34 5.35 5.42 -3.02
CA LEU A 34 6.59 6.19 -2.87
C LEU A 34 7.50 5.55 -1.82
N ASP A 35 6.94 5.17 -0.69
CA ASP A 35 7.72 4.57 0.39
C ASP A 35 8.31 3.23 -0.02
N LEU A 36 7.58 2.47 -0.84
CA LEU A 36 8.07 1.19 -1.35
C LEU A 36 9.07 1.35 -2.51
N GLY A 37 9.25 2.57 -3.01
CA GLY A 37 10.22 2.82 -4.07
C GLY A 37 9.72 2.48 -5.47
N ILE A 38 8.41 2.36 -5.66
CA ILE A 38 7.83 1.99 -6.96
C ILE A 38 6.96 3.06 -7.56
N ALA A 39 6.97 4.26 -6.97
CA ALA A 39 6.22 5.38 -7.54
C ALA A 39 6.72 5.67 -8.95
N GLY A 40 5.81 5.85 -9.88
CA GLY A 40 6.16 6.16 -11.26
C GLY A 40 6.31 4.94 -12.18
N VAL A 41 6.25 3.73 -11.64
CA VAL A 41 6.24 2.54 -12.50
C VAL A 41 4.83 2.29 -13.04
N GLU A 42 4.74 1.46 -14.07
CA GLU A 42 3.46 1.08 -14.64
C GLU A 42 2.61 0.39 -13.58
N TYR A 43 1.38 0.86 -13.41
CA TYR A 43 0.49 0.30 -12.39
C TYR A 43 0.11 -1.14 -12.65
N ASN A 44 0.16 -1.59 -13.90
CA ASN A 44 -0.13 -2.98 -14.20
C ASN A 44 0.90 -3.95 -13.65
N GLU A 45 2.03 -3.44 -13.15
CA GLU A 45 3.05 -4.25 -12.51
C GLU A 45 2.85 -4.41 -11.01
N ILE A 46 1.86 -3.76 -10.44
CA ILE A 46 1.52 -3.92 -9.03
C ILE A 46 0.89 -5.30 -8.85
N ASP A 47 1.56 -6.16 -8.10
CA ASP A 47 1.07 -7.51 -7.84
C ASP A 47 0.45 -7.63 -6.45
N GLU A 48 0.07 -8.86 -6.09
CA GLU A 48 -0.60 -9.12 -4.82
C GLU A 48 0.27 -8.81 -3.60
N LEU A 49 1.57 -9.03 -3.68
CA LEU A 49 2.47 -8.73 -2.57
C LEU A 49 2.58 -7.23 -2.33
N VAL A 50 2.68 -6.46 -3.42
CA VAL A 50 2.70 -5.01 -3.34
C VAL A 50 1.35 -4.51 -2.83
N ALA A 51 0.25 -5.04 -3.36
CA ALA A 51 -1.09 -4.65 -2.93
C ALA A 51 -1.30 -4.88 -1.44
N LYS A 52 -0.78 -5.99 -0.92
CA LYS A 52 -0.88 -6.30 0.51
C LYS A 52 -0.14 -5.27 1.35
N ALA A 53 1.08 -4.91 0.96
CA ALA A 53 1.86 -3.91 1.67
C ALA A 53 1.19 -2.54 1.62
N VAL A 54 0.69 -2.14 0.45
CA VAL A 54 -0.03 -0.87 0.28
C VAL A 54 -1.27 -0.84 1.17
N THR A 55 -2.05 -1.92 1.18
CA THR A 55 -3.26 -2.00 2.00
C THR A 55 -2.92 -1.83 3.49
N THR A 56 -1.85 -2.47 3.95
CA THR A 56 -1.41 -2.35 5.35
C THR A 56 -1.02 -0.89 5.66
N TYR A 57 -0.28 -0.25 4.77
CA TYR A 57 0.10 1.15 4.93
C TYR A 57 -1.13 2.05 5.04
N VAL A 58 -2.11 1.86 4.15
CA VAL A 58 -3.33 2.66 4.16
C VAL A 58 -4.08 2.45 5.49
N ARG A 59 -4.14 1.21 5.97
CA ARG A 59 -4.84 0.91 7.21
C ARG A 59 -4.24 1.60 8.41
N PHE A 60 -2.92 1.69 8.53
CA PHE A 60 -2.36 2.39 9.68
C PHE A 60 -2.34 3.90 9.50
N SER A 61 -2.48 4.38 8.27
CA SER A 61 -2.50 5.82 7.98
C SER A 61 -3.89 6.43 8.12
N PHE A 62 -4.94 5.64 7.85
CA PHE A 62 -6.32 6.13 7.82
C PHE A 62 -6.89 6.16 9.23
N GLY A 63 -7.28 7.34 9.69
CA GLY A 63 -7.81 7.51 11.03
C GLY A 63 -6.73 7.29 12.08
N SER A 64 -7.11 6.73 13.21
CA SER A 64 -6.19 6.45 14.32
C SER A 64 -6.47 5.03 14.83
N PRO A 65 -6.03 4.01 14.10
CA PRO A 65 -6.35 2.64 14.48
C PRO A 65 -5.71 2.27 15.81
N SER A 66 -6.44 1.50 16.62
CA SER A 66 -5.95 1.04 17.92
C SER A 66 -4.79 0.06 17.79
N ASP A 67 -4.66 -0.58 16.62
CA ASP A 67 -3.61 -1.54 16.35
C ASP A 67 -2.50 -0.96 15.45
N PHE A 68 -2.28 0.36 15.53
CA PHE A 68 -1.29 1.05 14.72
C PHE A 68 0.08 0.38 14.79
N ASP A 69 0.56 0.07 15.99
CA ASP A 69 1.89 -0.48 16.16
C ASP A 69 2.03 -1.84 15.49
N LYS A 70 1.00 -2.67 15.56
CA LYS A 70 0.96 -3.96 14.89
C LYS A 70 0.96 -3.82 13.38
N LEU A 71 0.15 -2.91 12.87
CA LEU A 71 0.06 -2.67 11.44
C LEU A 71 1.38 -2.12 10.90
N LYS A 72 2.00 -1.20 11.63
CA LYS A 72 3.28 -0.63 11.22
C LYS A 72 4.38 -1.68 11.20
N ALA A 73 4.43 -2.54 12.21
CA ALA A 73 5.41 -3.62 12.25
C ALA A 73 5.19 -4.60 11.09
N SER A 74 3.94 -4.93 10.81
CA SER A 74 3.59 -5.80 9.69
C SER A 74 4.01 -5.19 8.36
N TYR A 75 3.77 -3.90 8.20
CA TYR A 75 4.17 -3.19 6.98
C TYR A 75 5.68 -3.20 6.80
N ASP A 76 6.44 -2.91 7.86
CA ASP A 76 7.89 -2.90 7.80
C ASP A 76 8.43 -4.26 7.37
N GLU A 77 7.84 -5.33 7.86
CA GLU A 77 8.20 -6.69 7.50
C GLU A 77 7.87 -6.97 6.03
N GLN A 78 6.68 -6.59 5.58
CA GLN A 78 6.26 -6.75 4.19
C GLN A 78 7.18 -5.98 3.24
N LYS A 79 7.53 -4.76 3.62
CA LYS A 79 8.45 -3.94 2.84
C LYS A 79 9.83 -4.59 2.73
N ALA A 80 10.34 -5.12 3.83
CA ALA A 80 11.63 -5.81 3.83
C ALA A 80 11.60 -7.04 2.93
N GLN A 81 10.51 -7.80 2.95
CA GLN A 81 10.35 -8.97 2.08
C GLN A 81 10.36 -8.57 0.61
N LEU A 82 9.67 -7.50 0.26
CA LEU A 82 9.64 -7.02 -1.11
C LEU A 82 11.02 -6.57 -1.57
N GLN A 83 11.77 -5.90 -0.71
CA GLN A 83 13.09 -5.40 -1.05
C GLN A 83 14.11 -6.51 -1.27
N THR A 84 13.89 -7.66 -0.68
CA THR A 84 14.80 -8.81 -0.82
C THR A 84 14.35 -9.81 -1.88
N ALA A 85 13.11 -9.68 -2.37
CA ALA A 85 12.58 -10.61 -3.36
C ALA A 85 13.17 -10.32 -4.73
N THR A 86 13.44 -11.39 -5.47
CA THR A 86 13.92 -11.27 -6.84
C THR A 86 12.89 -10.54 -7.69
N GLY A 87 13.33 -9.58 -8.48
CA GLY A 87 12.45 -8.78 -9.33
C GLY A 87 12.00 -7.50 -8.70
N TYR A 88 12.25 -7.31 -7.40
CA TYR A 88 11.91 -6.08 -6.69
C TYR A 88 13.16 -5.30 -6.26
N THR A 89 14.33 -5.84 -6.53
CA THR A 89 15.57 -5.25 -6.05
C THR A 89 16.00 -4.00 -6.82
N ASP A 90 15.38 -3.75 -7.96
CA ASP A 90 15.73 -2.59 -8.80
C ASP A 90 14.94 -1.33 -8.40
N TRP A 91 14.07 -1.46 -7.42
CA TRP A 91 13.26 -0.33 -6.98
C TRP A 91 14.11 0.71 -6.26
N GLY A 92 13.61 1.93 -6.29
CA GLY A 92 14.13 2.97 -5.44
C GLY A 92 15.58 3.32 -5.67
N GLY A 93 16.06 3.09 -6.86
CA GLY A 93 17.40 3.48 -7.21
C GLY A 93 18.47 2.49 -6.78
N GLN A 94 18.10 1.26 -6.81
CA GLN A 94 19.06 0.19 -6.53
C GLN A 94 20.33 0.32 -7.36
#